data_dfaae7d9aed1206773e75a2b8013bcfa
#
_entry.id   dfaae7d9aed1206773e75a2b8013bcfa
#
_cell.length_a   1.000
_cell.length_b   1.000
_cell.length_c   1.000
_cell.angle_alpha   90.00
_cell.angle_beta   90.00
_cell.angle_gamma   90.00
#
_symmetry.space_group_name_H-M   'P 1'
#
loop_
_entity.id
_entity.type
_entity.pdbx_description
1 polymer ?
#
loop_
_entity_poly.entity_id
_entity_poly.type
_entity_poly.pdbx_seq_one_letter_code
_entity_poly.pdbx_strand_id
1 'polypeptide(L)'
;TVDALKQHWKGQCEAWLVLGSGKDMNELVNADSDGAPISPKHFNDYFNRIVKAAGVPRITFHGLRHTHLTHLLQAGVHPKVASERAGHTNIGITLDLYSHVMPGMQEDAAAKIDTALQNAIKNRK
;
A
#
# COMPACT_ATOMS: atom_id res chain seq x y z
N THR A 1 -3.04 7.56 9.03
CA THR A 1 -3.92 6.46 8.52
C THR A 1 -4.93 6.04 9.59
N VAL A 2 -4.49 5.71 10.83
CA VAL A 2 -5.38 5.29 11.92
C VAL A 2 -6.41 6.38 12.24
N ASP A 3 -6.00 7.63 12.32
CA ASP A 3 -6.90 8.75 12.63
C ASP A 3 -7.94 8.97 11.51
N ALA A 4 -7.53 8.81 10.25
CA ALA A 4 -8.47 8.87 9.12
C ALA A 4 -9.54 7.75 9.20
N LEU A 5 -9.15 6.54 9.59
CA LEU A 5 -10.09 5.44 9.81
C LEU A 5 -11.04 5.70 10.98
N LYS A 6 -10.53 6.26 12.08
CA LYS A 6 -11.37 6.65 13.23
C LYS A 6 -12.38 7.73 12.84
N GLN A 7 -11.96 8.74 12.10
CA GLN A 7 -12.86 9.79 11.60
C GLN A 7 -13.91 9.23 10.65
N HIS A 8 -13.52 8.35 9.73
CA HIS A 8 -14.43 7.67 8.83
C HIS A 8 -15.48 6.85 9.59
N TRP A 9 -15.03 6.05 10.56
CA TRP A 9 -15.92 5.24 11.40
C TRP A 9 -16.91 6.12 12.18
N LYS A 10 -16.43 7.23 12.78
CA LYS A 10 -17.29 8.19 13.47
C LYS A 10 -18.36 8.75 12.54
N GLY A 11 -17.98 9.20 11.34
CA GLY A 11 -18.94 9.70 10.35
C GLY A 11 -19.97 8.67 9.91
N GLN A 12 -19.56 7.40 9.79
CA GLN A 12 -20.52 6.31 9.53
C GLN A 12 -21.49 6.13 10.70
N CYS A 13 -21.03 6.12 11.95
CA CYS A 13 -21.89 6.02 13.13
C CYS A 13 -22.91 7.16 13.19
N GLU A 14 -22.49 8.38 12.92
CA GLU A 14 -23.38 9.56 12.89
C GLU A 14 -24.44 9.43 11.79
N ALA A 15 -24.07 8.98 10.59
CA ALA A 15 -25.01 8.76 9.50
C ALA A 15 -26.06 7.68 9.85
N TRP A 16 -25.64 6.58 10.47
CA TRP A 16 -26.54 5.50 10.87
C TRP A 16 -27.49 5.90 12.00
N LEU A 17 -27.04 6.73 12.95
CA LEU A 17 -27.91 7.29 13.98
C LEU A 17 -29.03 8.16 13.39
N VAL A 18 -28.73 8.94 12.35
CA VAL A 18 -29.73 9.74 11.63
C VAL A 18 -30.78 8.85 10.94
N LEU A 19 -30.39 7.64 10.49
CA LEU A 19 -31.31 6.65 9.91
C LEU A 19 -32.07 5.83 10.94
N GLY A 20 -31.86 6.10 12.25
CA GLY A 20 -32.52 5.37 13.34
C GLY A 20 -31.96 3.97 13.60
N SER A 21 -30.79 3.68 13.09
CA SER A 21 -30.09 2.39 13.24
C SER A 21 -28.76 2.57 13.96
N GLY A 22 -28.34 1.58 14.77
CA GLY A 22 -27.00 1.52 15.32
C GLY A 22 -26.06 0.78 14.35
N LYS A 23 -24.79 1.20 14.29
CA LYS A 23 -23.77 0.48 13.50
C LYS A 23 -23.21 -0.70 14.30
N ASP A 24 -23.22 -1.91 13.72
CA ASP A 24 -22.56 -3.08 14.29
C ASP A 24 -21.04 -2.97 14.09
N MET A 25 -20.27 -3.39 15.10
CA MET A 25 -18.79 -3.44 15.06
C MET A 25 -18.24 -4.42 14.00
N ASN A 26 -19.07 -5.35 13.52
CA ASN A 26 -18.72 -6.34 12.50
C ASN A 26 -19.02 -5.90 11.07
N GLU A 27 -19.48 -4.66 10.88
CA GLU A 27 -19.82 -4.16 9.56
C GLU A 27 -18.59 -3.77 8.74
N LEU A 28 -18.81 -3.65 7.44
CA LEU A 28 -17.77 -3.29 6.49
C LEU A 28 -17.15 -1.92 6.80
N VAL A 29 -15.84 -1.80 6.66
CA VAL A 29 -15.13 -0.51 6.76
C VAL A 29 -15.65 0.46 5.70
N ASN A 30 -15.93 -0.03 4.50
CA ASN A 30 -16.52 0.73 3.42
C ASN A 30 -17.81 0.05 2.98
N ALA A 31 -18.92 0.72 3.22
CA ALA A 31 -20.25 0.27 2.85
C ALA A 31 -20.98 1.37 2.10
N ASP A 32 -22.01 1.00 1.37
CA ASP A 32 -22.98 1.95 0.80
C ASP A 32 -23.88 2.52 1.92
N SER A 33 -24.71 3.49 1.59
CA SER A 33 -25.60 4.18 2.54
C SER A 33 -26.56 3.26 3.32
N ASP A 34 -26.89 2.12 2.74
CA ASP A 34 -27.74 1.07 3.34
C ASP A 34 -26.95 -0.06 4.05
N GLY A 35 -25.61 0.09 4.15
CA GLY A 35 -24.72 -0.91 4.77
C GLY A 35 -24.28 -2.03 3.84
N ALA A 36 -24.76 -2.07 2.61
CA ALA A 36 -24.38 -3.08 1.64
C ALA A 36 -22.95 -2.91 1.13
N PRO A 37 -22.29 -3.99 0.66
CA PRO A 37 -20.98 -3.88 0.01
C PRO A 37 -21.05 -2.97 -1.22
N ILE A 38 -20.11 -2.03 -1.32
CA ILE A 38 -19.99 -1.15 -2.49
C ILE A 38 -19.71 -2.02 -3.73
N SER A 39 -20.52 -1.86 -4.76
CA SER A 39 -20.28 -2.53 -6.05
C SER A 39 -18.93 -2.12 -6.63
N PRO A 40 -18.06 -3.07 -7.02
CA PRO A 40 -16.77 -2.77 -7.64
C PRO A 40 -16.88 -1.86 -8.87
N LYS A 41 -17.94 -1.99 -9.63
CA LYS A 41 -18.21 -1.13 -10.80
C LYS A 41 -18.47 0.32 -10.36
N HIS A 42 -19.39 0.55 -9.42
CA HIS A 42 -19.69 1.89 -8.90
C HIS A 42 -18.46 2.54 -8.28
N PHE A 43 -17.68 1.77 -7.53
CA PHE A 43 -16.43 2.25 -6.94
C PHE A 43 -15.44 2.71 -8.01
N ASN A 44 -15.19 1.91 -9.05
CA ASN A 44 -14.29 2.27 -10.15
C ASN A 44 -14.80 3.48 -10.93
N ASP A 45 -16.10 3.57 -11.21
CA ASP A 45 -16.69 4.72 -11.90
C ASP A 45 -16.54 6.01 -11.09
N TYR A 46 -16.74 5.94 -9.77
CA TYR A 46 -16.52 7.05 -8.85
C TYR A 46 -15.05 7.45 -8.80
N PHE A 47 -14.14 6.50 -8.66
CA PHE A 47 -12.70 6.74 -8.66
C PHE A 47 -12.23 7.41 -9.96
N ASN A 48 -12.68 6.91 -11.12
CA ASN A 48 -12.35 7.50 -12.41
C ASN A 48 -12.85 8.95 -12.55
N ARG A 49 -14.02 9.28 -11.97
CA ARG A 49 -14.51 10.66 -11.92
C ARG A 49 -13.62 11.57 -11.10
N ILE A 50 -13.15 11.10 -9.94
CA ILE A 50 -12.21 11.84 -9.08
C ILE A 50 -10.89 12.10 -9.84
N VAL A 51 -10.30 11.06 -10.44
CA VAL A 51 -9.04 11.17 -11.20
C VAL A 51 -9.18 12.20 -12.32
N LYS A 52 -10.30 12.14 -13.06
CA LYS A 52 -10.59 13.10 -14.14
C LYS A 52 -10.76 14.53 -13.59
N ALA A 53 -11.48 14.71 -12.49
CA ALA A 53 -11.70 16.02 -11.89
C ALA A 53 -10.40 16.64 -11.32
N ALA A 54 -9.49 15.80 -10.83
CA ALA A 54 -8.18 16.23 -10.33
C ALA A 54 -7.20 16.63 -11.45
N GLY A 55 -7.50 16.36 -12.71
CA GLY A 55 -6.62 16.69 -13.84
C GLY A 55 -5.30 15.91 -13.86
N VAL A 56 -5.20 14.80 -13.12
CA VAL A 56 -4.01 13.96 -13.07
C VAL A 56 -4.05 12.87 -14.15
N PRO A 57 -2.89 12.30 -14.55
CA PRO A 57 -2.84 11.19 -15.47
C PRO A 57 -3.73 10.03 -15.03
N ARG A 58 -4.33 9.32 -15.99
CA ARG A 58 -5.20 8.19 -15.72
C ARG A 58 -4.46 7.12 -14.92
N ILE A 59 -4.93 6.84 -13.73
CA ILE A 59 -4.46 5.77 -12.87
C ILE A 59 -5.64 4.87 -12.49
N THR A 60 -5.39 3.57 -12.30
CA THR A 60 -6.38 2.64 -11.77
C THR A 60 -6.31 2.61 -10.26
N PHE A 61 -7.40 2.20 -9.58
CA PHE A 61 -7.36 2.01 -8.14
C PHE A 61 -6.28 0.97 -7.72
N HIS A 62 -6.11 -0.08 -8.52
CA HIS A 62 -5.03 -1.05 -8.32
C HIS A 62 -3.63 -0.42 -8.50
N GLY A 63 -3.51 0.57 -9.39
CA GLY A 63 -2.28 1.34 -9.58
C GLY A 63 -1.84 2.10 -8.33
N LEU A 64 -2.77 2.56 -7.48
CA LEU A 64 -2.43 3.18 -6.19
C LEU A 64 -1.70 2.19 -5.26
N ARG A 65 -2.11 0.93 -5.27
CA ARG A 65 -1.43 -0.13 -4.52
C ARG A 65 0.00 -0.34 -5.01
N HIS A 66 0.20 -0.38 -6.34
CA HIS A 66 1.55 -0.46 -6.91
C HIS A 66 2.39 0.76 -6.54
N THR A 67 1.84 1.96 -6.64
CA THR A 67 2.54 3.19 -6.24
C THR A 67 2.94 3.15 -4.77
N HIS A 68 2.02 2.73 -3.88
CA HIS A 68 2.32 2.61 -2.45
C HIS A 68 3.46 1.61 -2.19
N LEU A 69 3.44 0.44 -2.84
CA LEU A 69 4.52 -0.55 -2.72
C LEU A 69 5.85 -0.03 -3.23
N THR A 70 5.84 0.65 -4.38
CA THR A 70 7.04 1.28 -4.94
C THR A 70 7.66 2.27 -3.94
N HIS A 71 6.86 3.15 -3.35
CA HIS A 71 7.34 4.09 -2.34
C HIS A 71 7.87 3.41 -1.07
N LEU A 72 7.24 2.33 -0.59
CA LEU A 72 7.75 1.56 0.54
C LEU A 72 9.13 0.97 0.25
N LEU A 73 9.30 0.37 -0.94
CA LEU A 73 10.56 -0.24 -1.35
C LEU A 73 11.65 0.82 -1.55
N GLN A 74 11.34 1.96 -2.17
CA GLN A 74 12.26 3.09 -2.31
C GLN A 74 12.67 3.70 -0.96
N ALA A 75 11.78 3.68 0.03
CA ALA A 75 12.07 4.08 1.40
C ALA A 75 12.89 3.03 2.20
N GLY A 76 13.35 1.96 1.55
CA GLY A 76 14.15 0.92 2.18
C GLY A 76 13.38 -0.08 3.03
N VAL A 77 12.05 -0.10 2.95
CA VAL A 77 11.23 -1.11 3.65
C VAL A 77 11.52 -2.48 3.05
N HIS A 78 11.80 -3.45 3.93
CA HIS A 78 12.11 -4.81 3.50
C HIS A 78 10.97 -5.41 2.65
N PRO A 79 11.26 -6.07 1.50
CA PRO A 79 10.23 -6.60 0.58
C PRO A 79 9.20 -7.51 1.25
N LYS A 80 9.61 -8.30 2.25
CA LYS A 80 8.71 -9.16 3.02
C LYS A 80 7.64 -8.34 3.74
N VAL A 81 8.04 -7.25 4.42
CA VAL A 81 7.12 -6.36 5.13
C VAL A 81 6.19 -5.64 4.16
N ALA A 82 6.71 -5.17 3.03
CA ALA A 82 5.92 -4.56 1.98
C ALA A 82 4.87 -5.54 1.40
N SER A 83 5.27 -6.80 1.17
CA SER A 83 4.40 -7.87 0.69
C SER A 83 3.25 -8.17 1.67
N GLU A 84 3.55 -8.32 2.95
CA GLU A 84 2.56 -8.57 4.01
C GLU A 84 1.58 -7.39 4.13
N ARG A 85 2.10 -6.17 4.13
CA ARG A 85 1.28 -4.95 4.16
C ARG A 85 0.36 -4.81 2.95
N ALA A 86 0.80 -5.26 1.80
CA ALA A 86 -0.01 -5.32 0.60
C ALA A 86 -1.00 -6.51 0.61
N GLY A 87 -0.84 -7.50 1.48
CA GLY A 87 -1.65 -8.73 1.46
C GLY A 87 -1.38 -9.58 0.22
N HIS A 88 -0.13 -9.64 -0.26
CA HIS A 88 0.23 -10.54 -1.34
C HIS A 88 0.35 -11.97 -0.80
N THR A 89 -0.33 -12.90 -1.44
CA THR A 89 -0.22 -14.34 -1.12
C THR A 89 1.14 -14.92 -1.50
N ASN A 90 1.79 -14.32 -2.50
CA ASN A 90 3.13 -14.70 -2.95
C ASN A 90 4.07 -13.48 -2.91
N ILE A 91 5.16 -13.61 -2.18
CA ILE A 91 6.21 -12.58 -2.08
C ILE A 91 6.88 -12.30 -3.43
N GLY A 92 6.88 -13.24 -4.37
CA GLY A 92 7.46 -13.10 -5.71
C GLY A 92 6.98 -11.84 -6.41
N ILE A 93 5.69 -11.52 -6.31
CA ILE A 93 5.10 -10.30 -6.90
C ILE A 93 5.80 -9.02 -6.38
N THR A 94 6.12 -8.99 -5.08
CA THR A 94 6.82 -7.85 -4.48
C THR A 94 8.30 -7.84 -4.81
N LEU A 95 8.94 -9.01 -4.93
CA LEU A 95 10.35 -9.13 -5.31
C LEU A 95 10.58 -8.73 -6.77
N ASP A 96 9.67 -9.07 -7.67
CA ASP A 96 9.73 -8.61 -9.07
C ASP A 96 9.67 -7.08 -9.12
N LEU A 97 8.73 -6.46 -8.39
CA LEU A 97 8.66 -5.01 -8.28
C LEU A 97 9.94 -4.42 -7.67
N TYR A 98 10.50 -5.05 -6.63
CA TYR A 98 11.72 -4.60 -5.96
C TYR A 98 12.92 -4.58 -6.93
N SER A 99 13.08 -5.61 -7.76
CA SER A 99 14.15 -5.70 -8.75
C SER A 99 14.08 -4.56 -9.79
N HIS A 100 12.87 -4.13 -10.15
CA HIS A 100 12.67 -3.01 -11.07
C HIS A 100 12.91 -1.63 -10.43
N VAL A 101 12.56 -1.50 -9.14
CA VAL A 101 12.60 -0.21 -8.41
C VAL A 101 14.00 0.11 -7.89
N MET A 102 14.82 -0.90 -7.65
CA MET A 102 16.15 -0.80 -7.03
C MET A 102 17.23 -1.37 -7.95
N PRO A 103 17.50 -0.75 -9.11
CA PRO A 103 18.63 -1.16 -9.95
C PRO A 103 19.96 -0.91 -9.22
N GLY A 104 20.99 -1.70 -9.53
CA GLY A 104 22.31 -1.54 -8.93
C GLY A 104 22.53 -2.31 -7.62
N MET A 105 21.55 -3.07 -7.15
CA MET A 105 21.70 -3.85 -5.89
C MET A 105 22.83 -4.90 -5.94
N GLN A 106 23.10 -5.46 -7.10
CA GLN A 106 24.18 -6.45 -7.27
C GLN A 106 25.56 -5.80 -7.13
N GLU A 107 25.72 -4.62 -7.71
CA GLU A 107 26.93 -3.82 -7.61
C GLU A 107 27.17 -3.36 -6.17
N ASP A 108 26.13 -2.90 -5.48
CA ASP A 108 26.19 -2.50 -4.07
C ASP A 108 26.54 -3.69 -3.17
N ALA A 109 25.95 -4.86 -3.43
CA ALA A 109 26.26 -6.08 -2.69
C ALA A 109 27.72 -6.51 -2.87
N ALA A 110 28.24 -6.49 -4.11
CA ALA A 110 29.63 -6.79 -4.43
C ALA A 110 30.58 -5.82 -3.72
N ALA A 111 30.32 -4.52 -3.79
CA ALA A 111 31.14 -3.50 -3.12
C ALA A 111 31.18 -3.67 -1.60
N LYS A 112 30.06 -4.04 -0.97
CA LYS A 112 30.01 -4.33 0.46
C LYS A 112 30.84 -5.55 0.85
N ILE A 113 30.82 -6.62 0.05
CA ILE A 113 31.62 -7.83 0.27
C ILE A 113 33.10 -7.50 0.11
N ASP A 114 33.50 -6.79 -0.94
CA ASP A 114 34.88 -6.37 -1.16
C ASP A 114 35.42 -5.52 -0.01
N THR A 115 34.62 -4.57 0.47
CA THR A 115 34.97 -3.75 1.64
C THR A 115 35.16 -4.60 2.89
N ALA A 116 34.26 -5.53 3.16
CA ALA A 116 34.36 -6.43 4.31
C ALA A 116 35.61 -7.31 4.26
N LEU A 117 35.94 -7.88 3.07
CA LEU A 117 37.14 -8.68 2.87
C LEU A 117 38.42 -7.86 3.07
N GLN A 118 38.50 -6.65 2.52
CA GLN A 118 39.64 -5.77 2.69
C GLN A 118 39.87 -5.40 4.17
N ASN A 119 38.81 -5.11 4.91
CA ASN A 119 38.89 -4.83 6.34
C ASN A 119 39.36 -6.04 7.15
N ALA A 120 38.87 -7.24 6.81
CA ALA A 120 39.32 -8.48 7.46
C ALA A 120 40.80 -8.78 7.21
N ILE A 121 41.32 -8.48 6.00
CA ILE A 121 42.75 -8.64 5.69
C ILE A 121 43.60 -7.64 6.45
N LYS A 122 43.17 -6.37 6.56
CA LYS A 122 43.88 -5.31 7.28
C LYS A 122 43.98 -5.61 8.79
N ASN A 123 42.93 -6.17 9.40
CA ASN A 123 42.88 -6.48 10.82
C ASN A 123 43.65 -7.77 11.20
N ARG A 124 44.19 -8.48 10.25
CA ARG A 124 45.05 -9.67 10.48
C ARG A 124 46.56 -9.33 10.61
N LYS A 125 46.94 -8.06 10.45
CA LYS A 125 48.31 -7.58 10.74
C LYS A 125 48.37 -6.94 12.11
#